data_ce0ee9ea2945328fe4aa99f50b39c29c
#
_entry.id   ce0ee9ea2945328fe4aa99f50b39c29c
#
_cell.length_a   1.000
_cell.length_b   1.000
_cell.length_c   1.000
_cell.angle_alpha   90.00
_cell.angle_beta   90.00
_cell.angle_gamma   90.00
#
_symmetry.space_group_name_H-M   'P 1'
#
loop_
_entity.id
_entity.type
_entity.pdbx_description
1 polymer ?
#
loop_
_entity_poly.entity_id
_entity_poly.type
_entity_poly.pdbx_seq_one_letter_code
_entity_poly.pdbx_strand_id
1 'polypeptide(L)'
;MSRTEISTLGEFGLIKHLTEGIVPRQSSTIKGIGDDAAVMDFNGGKGQKVLMTTDLLLEGVHFNLEYVPLKHLGYKAAVVNFSDIYAMNGTPTQITVSLGISARFSIEDMEELYAGIRLACEHYGVDLVGGDTSASMTGLTISITCLGTAAEKDIVYRNGAKEHDLICVSGNLGTAYMGLQLLERERLAMGDKPMVKGEQIEAFEGREYLLERQLKPEARRDILEQLHKAGIKPTAMMDISDGLSSEIMHICQQSNCGCAIYEDKLPIDYQAAVVAEEMNLNIVTCALNGGEDYELLFTCDIKDYEKLIPLEDIYIIGHITKPEDGTILVTRGGGEMQLQAQGWQAFKND
;
A
#
# COMPACT_ATOMS: atom_id res chain seq x y z
N MET A 1 9.16 16.31 33.72
CA MET A 1 8.46 16.57 32.43
C MET A 1 7.38 15.54 32.30
N SER A 2 6.16 15.93 31.94
CA SER A 2 5.09 14.96 31.66
C SER A 2 5.42 14.20 30.40
N ARG A 3 5.35 12.87 30.45
CA ARG A 3 5.48 12.00 29.28
C ARG A 3 4.21 12.14 28.42
N THR A 4 4.37 12.38 27.13
CA THR A 4 3.27 12.36 26.16
C THR A 4 3.32 11.02 25.41
N GLU A 5 2.23 10.28 25.42
CA GLU A 5 2.15 8.99 24.74
C GLU A 5 2.05 9.19 23.21
N ILE A 6 2.75 8.34 22.45
CA ILE A 6 2.79 8.39 20.97
C ILE A 6 1.39 8.22 20.38
N SER A 7 0.54 7.38 21.01
CA SER A 7 -0.85 7.17 20.60
C SER A 7 -1.70 8.44 20.52
N THR A 8 -1.28 9.53 21.21
CA THR A 8 -1.95 10.84 21.12
C THR A 8 -1.86 11.47 19.74
N LEU A 9 -0.79 11.19 19.02
CA LEU A 9 -0.54 11.74 17.67
C LEU A 9 -0.88 10.74 16.56
N GLY A 10 -0.82 9.45 16.85
CA GLY A 10 -0.83 8.40 15.83
C GLY A 10 0.43 8.44 14.95
N GLU A 11 0.50 7.60 13.93
CA GLU A 11 1.67 7.48 13.05
C GLU A 11 1.96 8.75 12.26
N PHE A 12 1.01 9.19 11.43
CA PHE A 12 1.18 10.37 10.58
C PHE A 12 1.36 11.65 11.39
N GLY A 13 0.67 11.77 12.55
CA GLY A 13 0.87 12.89 13.46
C GLY A 13 2.27 12.90 14.08
N LEU A 14 2.80 11.72 14.42
CA LEU A 14 4.18 11.57 14.93
C LEU A 14 5.20 11.92 13.84
N ILE A 15 5.06 11.39 12.62
CA ILE A 15 5.92 11.73 11.48
C ILE A 15 5.94 13.24 11.27
N LYS A 16 4.77 13.87 11.18
CA LYS A 16 4.65 15.32 11.02
C LYS A 16 5.35 16.09 12.14
N HIS A 17 5.17 15.65 13.39
CA HIS A 17 5.79 16.29 14.55
C HIS A 17 7.33 16.17 14.54
N LEU A 18 7.85 14.98 14.24
CA LEU A 18 9.30 14.72 14.21
C LEU A 18 10.01 15.39 13.03
N THR A 19 9.28 15.60 11.94
CA THR A 19 9.83 16.19 10.71
C THR A 19 9.56 17.68 10.58
N GLU A 20 8.84 18.27 11.54
CA GLU A 20 8.59 19.71 11.57
C GLU A 20 9.88 20.49 11.59
N GLY A 21 10.05 21.42 10.67
CA GLY A 21 11.26 22.24 10.54
C GLY A 21 12.45 21.55 9.86
N ILE A 22 12.32 20.31 9.40
CA ILE A 22 13.34 19.69 8.55
C ILE A 22 13.30 20.35 7.17
N VAL A 23 14.37 21.08 6.84
CA VAL A 23 14.53 21.75 5.55
C VAL A 23 15.63 21.05 4.76
N PRO A 24 15.36 20.59 3.52
CA PRO A 24 16.40 20.04 2.66
C PRO A 24 17.57 21.02 2.48
N ARG A 25 18.79 20.53 2.69
CA ARG A 25 20.01 21.33 2.55
C ARG A 25 20.68 21.15 1.19
N GLN A 26 20.33 20.08 0.49
CA GLN A 26 20.91 19.75 -0.80
C GLN A 26 19.97 20.24 -1.91
N SER A 27 20.51 20.96 -2.87
CA SER A 27 19.73 21.41 -4.06
C SER A 27 19.22 20.27 -4.92
N SER A 28 19.79 19.07 -4.76
CA SER A 28 19.32 17.86 -5.42
C SER A 28 18.03 17.29 -4.82
N THR A 29 17.60 17.72 -3.64
CA THR A 29 16.31 17.30 -3.06
C THR A 29 15.19 18.17 -3.62
N ILE A 30 14.40 17.63 -4.52
CA ILE A 30 13.25 18.32 -5.13
C ILE A 30 12.02 18.23 -4.21
N LYS A 31 11.69 17.02 -3.75
CA LYS A 31 10.61 16.73 -2.80
C LYS A 31 11.18 15.79 -1.73
N GLY A 32 11.07 16.16 -0.48
CA GLY A 32 11.42 15.32 0.65
C GLY A 32 10.21 14.59 1.21
N ILE A 33 10.08 14.60 2.55
CA ILE A 33 9.03 13.91 3.31
C ILE A 33 7.62 14.39 2.90
N GLY A 34 6.65 13.48 2.83
CA GLY A 34 5.23 13.78 2.66
C GLY A 34 4.62 13.34 1.33
N ASP A 35 5.29 12.44 0.63
CA ASP A 35 4.77 11.72 -0.53
C ASP A 35 5.20 10.24 -0.45
N ASP A 36 4.75 9.36 -1.37
CA ASP A 36 5.09 7.93 -1.39
C ASP A 36 6.59 7.71 -1.54
N ALA A 37 7.28 8.56 -2.29
CA ALA A 37 8.74 8.56 -2.37
C ALA A 37 9.32 9.97 -2.36
N ALA A 38 10.54 10.11 -1.88
CA ALA A 38 11.33 11.33 -2.07
C ALA A 38 11.77 11.46 -3.52
N VAL A 39 11.83 12.70 -4.03
CA VAL A 39 12.26 13.02 -5.41
C VAL A 39 13.57 13.77 -5.38
N MET A 40 14.58 13.24 -6.09
CA MET A 40 15.92 13.83 -6.13
C MET A 40 16.40 14.04 -7.59
N ASP A 41 17.20 15.09 -7.78
CA ASP A 41 17.84 15.44 -9.03
C ASP A 41 19.35 15.51 -8.87
N PHE A 42 20.06 14.50 -9.33
CA PHE A 42 21.53 14.48 -9.31
C PHE A 42 22.14 15.00 -10.62
N ASN A 43 21.32 15.35 -11.63
CA ASN A 43 21.78 15.74 -12.96
C ASN A 43 21.54 17.21 -13.29
N GLY A 44 21.18 18.05 -12.29
CA GLY A 44 20.98 19.50 -12.47
C GLY A 44 19.85 19.85 -13.46
N GLY A 45 18.72 19.16 -13.37
CA GLY A 45 17.55 19.38 -14.23
C GLY A 45 17.56 18.64 -15.57
N LYS A 46 18.59 17.80 -15.82
CA LYS A 46 18.69 17.02 -17.06
C LYS A 46 18.40 15.55 -16.81
N GLY A 47 17.55 14.95 -17.64
CA GLY A 47 17.26 13.52 -17.60
C GLY A 47 16.18 13.13 -16.58
N GLN A 48 16.26 11.89 -16.09
CA GLN A 48 15.33 11.34 -15.12
C GLN A 48 15.66 11.81 -13.70
N LYS A 49 14.61 11.94 -12.89
CA LYS A 49 14.72 12.12 -11.44
C LYS A 49 14.86 10.77 -10.78
N VAL A 50 15.48 10.73 -9.61
CA VAL A 50 15.56 9.56 -8.76
C VAL A 50 14.43 9.65 -7.72
N LEU A 51 13.68 8.58 -7.60
CA LEU A 51 12.70 8.34 -6.55
C LEU A 51 13.34 7.43 -5.51
N MET A 52 13.04 7.63 -4.23
CA MET A 52 13.57 6.80 -3.15
C MET A 52 12.52 6.64 -2.06
N THR A 53 12.21 5.40 -1.74
CA THR A 53 11.35 5.02 -0.62
C THR A 53 12.00 3.97 0.26
N THR A 54 11.43 3.74 1.45
CA THR A 54 11.87 2.68 2.36
C THR A 54 10.72 2.24 3.24
N ASP A 55 10.55 0.91 3.37
CA ASP A 55 9.63 0.27 4.29
C ASP A 55 10.35 -0.54 5.34
N LEU A 56 9.69 -0.68 6.49
CA LEU A 56 10.13 -1.46 7.63
C LEU A 56 9.04 -2.46 8.04
N LEU A 57 9.33 -3.74 7.91
CA LEU A 57 8.44 -4.82 8.31
C LEU A 57 8.97 -5.49 9.60
N LEU A 58 8.12 -5.57 10.60
CA LEU A 58 8.42 -6.14 11.91
C LEU A 58 7.57 -7.37 12.17
N GLU A 59 8.21 -8.44 12.62
CA GLU A 59 7.51 -9.64 13.09
C GLU A 59 6.57 -9.33 14.26
N GLY A 60 5.37 -9.88 14.22
CA GLY A 60 4.32 -9.63 15.20
C GLY A 60 3.57 -8.30 15.03
N VAL A 61 3.98 -7.48 14.04
CA VAL A 61 3.31 -6.21 13.67
C VAL A 61 2.79 -6.31 12.25
N HIS A 62 3.67 -6.49 11.26
CA HIS A 62 3.32 -6.52 9.84
C HIS A 62 3.17 -7.94 9.29
N PHE A 63 3.67 -8.94 9.99
CA PHE A 63 3.54 -10.34 9.60
C PHE A 63 3.65 -11.27 10.82
N ASN A 64 3.04 -12.45 10.70
CA ASN A 64 3.12 -13.51 11.70
C ASN A 64 3.64 -14.79 11.02
N LEU A 65 4.80 -15.28 11.47
CA LEU A 65 5.45 -16.47 10.90
C LEU A 65 4.74 -17.78 11.24
N GLU A 66 3.70 -17.76 12.07
CA GLU A 66 2.86 -18.94 12.29
C GLU A 66 2.11 -19.34 11.01
N TYR A 67 1.79 -18.37 10.13
CA TYR A 67 1.07 -18.63 8.88
C TYR A 67 1.71 -18.00 7.62
N VAL A 68 2.64 -17.03 7.75
CA VAL A 68 3.28 -16.41 6.59
C VAL A 68 4.52 -17.20 6.18
N PRO A 69 4.55 -17.84 4.98
CA PRO A 69 5.76 -18.48 4.48
C PRO A 69 6.87 -17.45 4.19
N LEU A 70 8.10 -17.76 4.56
CA LEU A 70 9.24 -16.84 4.40
C LEU A 70 9.45 -16.39 2.93
N LYS A 71 9.20 -17.29 1.97
CA LYS A 71 9.28 -16.94 0.55
C LYS A 71 8.24 -15.89 0.15
N HIS A 72 6.99 -16.01 0.61
CA HIS A 72 5.96 -15.00 0.37
C HIS A 72 6.30 -13.69 1.09
N LEU A 73 6.78 -13.76 2.32
CA LEU A 73 7.23 -12.60 3.07
C LEU A 73 8.34 -11.84 2.33
N GLY A 74 9.34 -12.54 1.82
CA GLY A 74 10.40 -11.92 1.04
C GLY A 74 9.91 -11.25 -0.24
N TYR A 75 8.96 -11.88 -0.94
CA TYR A 75 8.31 -11.29 -2.11
C TYR A 75 7.55 -10.02 -1.74
N LYS A 76 6.66 -10.10 -0.74
CA LYS A 76 5.87 -8.96 -0.25
C LYS A 76 6.77 -7.81 0.19
N ALA A 77 7.82 -8.08 0.98
CA ALA A 77 8.73 -7.06 1.47
C ALA A 77 9.41 -6.24 0.36
N ALA A 78 9.68 -6.85 -0.81
CA ALA A 78 10.19 -6.12 -1.95
C ALA A 78 9.08 -5.35 -2.70
N VAL A 79 7.92 -6.00 -2.91
CA VAL A 79 6.83 -5.48 -3.73
C VAL A 79 6.17 -4.24 -3.12
N VAL A 80 6.05 -4.15 -1.79
CA VAL A 80 5.48 -2.96 -1.12
C VAL A 80 6.27 -1.70 -1.48
N ASN A 81 7.60 -1.77 -1.51
CA ASN A 81 8.45 -0.67 -1.95
C ASN A 81 8.35 -0.38 -3.45
N PHE A 82 8.09 -1.41 -4.29
CA PHE A 82 7.85 -1.19 -5.72
C PHE A 82 6.53 -0.45 -5.95
N SER A 83 5.53 -0.73 -5.10
CA SER A 83 4.24 -0.06 -5.10
C SER A 83 4.38 1.45 -4.93
N ASP A 84 5.15 1.92 -3.95
CA ASP A 84 5.44 3.35 -3.74
C ASP A 84 6.03 4.02 -4.98
N ILE A 85 6.99 3.35 -5.63
CA ILE A 85 7.62 3.91 -6.84
C ILE A 85 6.61 3.98 -7.99
N TYR A 86 5.77 2.96 -8.17
CA TYR A 86 4.70 3.00 -9.16
C TYR A 86 3.63 4.03 -8.80
N ALA A 87 3.30 4.22 -7.52
CA ALA A 87 2.40 5.27 -7.05
C ALA A 87 2.86 6.68 -7.42
N MET A 88 4.17 6.88 -7.57
CA MET A 88 4.75 8.12 -8.09
C MET A 88 4.88 8.15 -9.63
N ASN A 89 4.28 7.19 -10.35
CA ASN A 89 4.40 7.00 -11.80
C ASN A 89 5.86 6.79 -12.25
N GLY A 90 6.65 6.17 -11.38
CA GLY A 90 8.05 5.83 -11.62
C GLY A 90 8.25 4.37 -12.02
N THR A 91 9.50 4.00 -12.23
CA THR A 91 9.94 2.62 -12.49
C THR A 91 10.98 2.25 -11.44
N PRO A 92 10.74 1.22 -10.59
CA PRO A 92 11.72 0.74 -9.63
C PRO A 92 12.94 0.15 -10.36
N THR A 93 14.13 0.34 -9.82
CA THR A 93 15.40 -0.04 -10.49
C THR A 93 16.35 -0.81 -9.60
N GLN A 94 16.57 -0.39 -8.37
CA GLN A 94 17.45 -1.05 -7.42
C GLN A 94 16.83 -1.12 -6.04
N ILE A 95 17.21 -2.16 -5.27
CA ILE A 95 16.93 -2.26 -3.84
C ILE A 95 18.16 -2.56 -3.01
N THR A 96 18.12 -2.15 -1.75
CA THR A 96 18.97 -2.68 -0.68
C THR A 96 18.11 -3.30 0.40
N VAL A 97 18.60 -4.40 1.03
CA VAL A 97 17.87 -5.15 2.04
C VAL A 97 18.65 -5.16 3.34
N SER A 98 18.07 -4.63 4.40
CA SER A 98 18.64 -4.68 5.76
C SER A 98 17.83 -5.64 6.63
N LEU A 99 18.50 -6.58 7.30
CA LEU A 99 17.88 -7.61 8.13
C LEU A 99 18.37 -7.56 9.58
N GLY A 100 17.42 -7.62 10.51
CA GLY A 100 17.66 -7.99 11.90
C GLY A 100 17.18 -9.42 12.14
N ILE A 101 18.09 -10.37 12.41
CA ILE A 101 17.79 -11.80 12.45
C ILE A 101 18.01 -12.35 13.85
N SER A 102 16.99 -12.95 14.47
CA SER A 102 17.14 -13.62 15.76
C SER A 102 17.76 -15.01 15.61
N ALA A 103 18.37 -15.49 16.69
CA ALA A 103 19.09 -16.78 16.70
C ALA A 103 18.23 -18.04 16.45
N ARG A 104 16.91 -17.89 16.36
CA ARG A 104 15.99 -19.01 16.05
C ARG A 104 15.94 -19.38 14.56
N PHE A 105 16.41 -18.49 13.67
CA PHE A 105 16.40 -18.73 12.22
C PHE A 105 17.62 -19.51 11.77
N SER A 106 17.41 -20.42 10.84
CA SER A 106 18.45 -21.17 10.14
C SER A 106 18.92 -20.46 8.85
N ILE A 107 19.96 -21.00 8.22
CA ILE A 107 20.41 -20.55 6.91
C ILE A 107 19.31 -20.80 5.87
N GLU A 108 18.67 -21.95 5.93
CA GLU A 108 17.59 -22.36 5.03
C GLU A 108 16.39 -21.41 5.11
N ASP A 109 16.06 -20.90 6.31
CA ASP A 109 15.02 -19.90 6.48
C ASP A 109 15.37 -18.59 5.73
N MET A 110 16.62 -18.16 5.80
CA MET A 110 17.08 -16.97 5.08
C MET A 110 17.18 -17.20 3.56
N GLU A 111 17.52 -18.40 3.13
CA GLU A 111 17.48 -18.78 1.71
C GLU A 111 16.06 -18.71 1.15
N GLU A 112 15.04 -19.16 1.90
CA GLU A 112 13.63 -19.05 1.55
C GLU A 112 13.19 -17.59 1.46
N LEU A 113 13.54 -16.76 2.43
CA LEU A 113 13.24 -15.33 2.41
C LEU A 113 13.84 -14.65 1.18
N TYR A 114 15.14 -14.89 0.92
CA TYR A 114 15.83 -14.32 -0.24
C TYR A 114 15.32 -14.88 -1.57
N ALA A 115 14.82 -16.13 -1.60
CA ALA A 115 14.18 -16.68 -2.80
C ALA A 115 12.94 -15.86 -3.18
N GLY A 116 12.16 -15.40 -2.19
CA GLY A 116 11.03 -14.50 -2.42
C GLY A 116 11.46 -13.13 -2.94
N ILE A 117 12.44 -12.50 -2.29
CA ILE A 117 12.99 -11.20 -2.72
C ILE A 117 13.51 -11.27 -4.16
N ARG A 118 14.29 -12.31 -4.48
CA ARG A 118 14.81 -12.50 -5.84
C ARG A 118 13.71 -12.70 -6.87
N LEU A 119 12.67 -13.46 -6.51
CA LEU A 119 11.52 -13.65 -7.40
C LEU A 119 10.82 -12.33 -7.73
N ALA A 120 10.61 -11.46 -6.74
CA ALA A 120 10.07 -10.12 -6.96
C ALA A 120 11.02 -9.29 -7.86
N CYS A 121 12.31 -9.28 -7.57
CA CYS A 121 13.31 -8.58 -8.36
C CYS A 121 13.31 -9.03 -9.82
N GLU A 122 13.27 -10.34 -10.08
CA GLU A 122 13.19 -10.90 -11.43
C GLU A 122 11.91 -10.49 -12.15
N HIS A 123 10.77 -10.57 -11.47
CA HIS A 123 9.46 -10.25 -12.04
C HIS A 123 9.36 -8.78 -12.47
N TYR A 124 9.87 -7.87 -11.62
CA TYR A 124 9.78 -6.42 -11.85
C TYR A 124 11.01 -5.83 -12.56
N GLY A 125 12.07 -6.61 -12.78
CA GLY A 125 13.30 -6.16 -13.43
C GLY A 125 14.13 -5.23 -12.53
N VAL A 126 14.19 -5.50 -11.24
CA VAL A 126 14.88 -4.70 -10.21
C VAL A 126 16.14 -5.40 -9.75
N ASP A 127 17.24 -4.66 -9.56
CA ASP A 127 18.50 -5.20 -9.08
C ASP A 127 18.60 -5.15 -7.54
N LEU A 128 18.92 -6.27 -6.90
CA LEU A 128 19.38 -6.31 -5.52
C LEU A 128 20.86 -5.93 -5.47
N VAL A 129 21.19 -4.72 -4.97
CA VAL A 129 22.56 -4.16 -5.07
C VAL A 129 23.31 -4.13 -3.74
N GLY A 130 22.68 -4.47 -2.62
CA GLY A 130 23.36 -4.49 -1.33
C GLY A 130 22.42 -4.60 -0.15
N GLY A 131 22.91 -4.31 1.03
CA GLY A 131 22.15 -4.35 2.26
C GLY A 131 23.03 -4.46 3.48
N ASP A 132 22.41 -4.76 4.62
CA ASP A 132 23.09 -4.98 5.90
C ASP A 132 22.42 -6.14 6.66
N THR A 133 23.15 -6.80 7.55
CA THR A 133 22.64 -7.87 8.38
C THR A 133 23.17 -7.78 9.79
N SER A 134 22.26 -7.76 10.76
CA SER A 134 22.58 -7.69 12.17
C SER A 134 21.80 -8.73 12.99
N ALA A 135 22.27 -9.03 14.18
CA ALA A 135 21.52 -9.84 15.13
C ALA A 135 20.33 -9.05 15.69
N SER A 136 19.19 -9.72 15.88
CA SER A 136 18.02 -9.18 16.56
C SER A 136 17.73 -10.01 17.83
N MET A 137 17.26 -9.33 18.88
CA MET A 137 16.81 -9.95 20.11
C MET A 137 15.30 -10.26 20.10
N THR A 138 14.55 -9.70 19.16
CA THR A 138 13.07 -9.66 19.18
C THR A 138 12.40 -10.23 17.93
N GLY A 139 13.07 -11.08 17.17
CA GLY A 139 12.47 -11.69 15.98
C GLY A 139 13.11 -11.22 14.68
N LEU A 140 12.34 -11.28 13.58
CA LEU A 140 12.78 -10.88 12.25
C LEU A 140 12.33 -9.43 11.97
N THR A 141 13.29 -8.62 11.55
CA THR A 141 13.07 -7.26 11.04
C THR A 141 13.58 -7.19 9.61
N ILE A 142 12.80 -6.63 8.72
CA ILE A 142 13.15 -6.45 7.31
C ILE A 142 12.99 -4.98 6.97
N SER A 143 14.03 -4.32 6.50
CA SER A 143 13.94 -2.99 5.92
C SER A 143 14.49 -3.02 4.50
N ILE A 144 13.67 -2.58 3.54
CA ILE A 144 14.05 -2.49 2.14
C ILE A 144 13.99 -1.03 1.73
N THR A 145 15.07 -0.54 1.13
CA THR A 145 15.08 0.75 0.46
C THR A 145 15.06 0.53 -1.03
N CYS A 146 14.12 1.16 -1.72
CA CYS A 146 13.97 1.07 -3.18
C CYS A 146 14.33 2.42 -3.83
N LEU A 147 15.11 2.32 -4.90
CA LEU A 147 15.34 3.40 -5.84
C LEU A 147 14.54 3.16 -7.12
N GLY A 148 13.99 4.23 -7.64
CA GLY A 148 13.31 4.25 -8.93
C GLY A 148 13.67 5.47 -9.74
N THR A 149 13.18 5.53 -10.97
CA THR A 149 13.38 6.68 -11.85
C THR A 149 12.09 7.08 -12.55
N ALA A 150 11.94 8.39 -12.79
CA ALA A 150 10.86 8.94 -13.61
C ALA A 150 11.33 10.21 -14.31
N ALA A 151 10.77 10.52 -15.48
CA ALA A 151 10.94 11.86 -16.05
C ALA A 151 10.15 12.87 -15.20
N GLU A 152 10.74 14.04 -14.93
CA GLU A 152 10.14 15.06 -14.05
C GLU A 152 8.69 15.39 -14.41
N LYS A 153 8.42 15.53 -15.72
CA LYS A 153 7.07 15.85 -16.23
C LYS A 153 6.06 14.73 -16.01
N ASP A 154 6.51 13.49 -15.77
CA ASP A 154 5.66 12.30 -15.65
C ASP A 154 5.41 11.91 -14.17
N ILE A 155 6.20 12.46 -13.24
CA ILE A 155 6.00 12.21 -11.80
C ILE A 155 4.59 12.67 -11.40
N VAL A 156 3.92 11.82 -10.65
CA VAL A 156 2.62 12.10 -10.02
C VAL A 156 2.83 12.11 -8.51
N TYR A 157 2.19 13.05 -7.84
CA TYR A 157 2.26 13.25 -6.41
C TYR A 157 0.91 13.00 -5.77
N ARG A 158 0.84 12.90 -4.46
CA ARG A 158 -0.42 12.86 -3.70
C ARG A 158 -1.22 14.14 -3.84
N ASN A 159 -0.57 15.27 -4.14
CA ASN A 159 -1.22 16.55 -4.41
C ASN A 159 -1.43 16.76 -5.90
N GLY A 160 -2.48 17.53 -6.26
CA GLY A 160 -2.77 17.90 -7.64
C GLY A 160 -4.18 17.56 -8.11
N ALA A 161 -4.95 16.87 -7.27
CA ALA A 161 -6.38 16.63 -7.52
C ALA A 161 -7.15 17.96 -7.60
N LYS A 162 -8.14 18.03 -8.49
CA LYS A 162 -8.94 19.21 -8.78
C LYS A 162 -10.42 18.91 -8.69
N GLU A 163 -11.21 19.91 -8.36
CA GLU A 163 -12.67 19.79 -8.39
C GLU A 163 -13.14 19.20 -9.72
N HIS A 164 -14.04 18.22 -9.66
CA HIS A 164 -14.57 17.41 -10.76
C HIS A 164 -13.62 16.35 -11.35
N ASP A 165 -12.41 16.20 -10.84
CA ASP A 165 -11.60 15.04 -11.22
C ASP A 165 -12.32 13.74 -10.80
N LEU A 166 -12.21 12.73 -11.64
CA LEU A 166 -12.66 11.38 -11.33
C LEU A 166 -11.73 10.74 -10.31
N ILE A 167 -12.28 9.99 -9.36
CA ILE A 167 -11.52 9.16 -8.44
C ILE A 167 -11.58 7.73 -8.94
N CYS A 168 -10.43 7.14 -9.16
CA CYS A 168 -10.27 5.80 -9.68
C CYS A 168 -9.44 4.94 -8.75
N VAL A 169 -9.74 3.65 -8.71
CA VAL A 169 -8.90 2.63 -8.08
C VAL A 169 -8.64 1.50 -9.05
N SER A 170 -7.49 0.85 -8.90
CA SER A 170 -7.22 -0.42 -9.58
C SER A 170 -7.72 -1.60 -8.76
N GLY A 171 -7.92 -2.75 -9.40
CA GLY A 171 -8.21 -4.02 -8.77
C GLY A 171 -9.44 -4.01 -7.86
N ASN A 172 -9.39 -4.78 -6.81
CA ASN A 172 -10.44 -4.84 -5.79
C ASN A 172 -9.89 -4.55 -4.39
N LEU A 173 -10.77 -4.08 -3.51
CA LEU A 173 -10.42 -3.57 -2.20
C LEU A 173 -10.94 -4.46 -1.07
N GLY A 174 -10.16 -4.50 0.03
CA GLY A 174 -10.48 -5.27 1.22
C GLY A 174 -10.23 -6.76 1.08
N THR A 175 -9.77 -7.24 -0.07
CA THR A 175 -9.51 -8.66 -0.31
C THR A 175 -8.29 -9.14 0.46
N ALA A 176 -7.23 -8.33 0.53
CA ALA A 176 -6.06 -8.64 1.35
C ALA A 176 -6.43 -8.74 2.83
N TYR A 177 -7.21 -7.79 3.33
CA TYR A 177 -7.70 -7.83 4.71
C TYR A 177 -8.56 -9.06 5.00
N MET A 178 -9.45 -9.48 4.08
CA MET A 178 -10.22 -10.71 4.26
C MET A 178 -9.33 -11.95 4.26
N GLY A 179 -8.26 -11.96 3.47
CA GLY A 179 -7.21 -12.99 3.53
C GLY A 179 -6.53 -13.05 4.89
N LEU A 180 -6.18 -11.89 5.47
CA LEU A 180 -5.63 -11.79 6.82
C LEU A 180 -6.61 -12.34 7.87
N GLN A 181 -7.88 -11.92 7.83
CA GLN A 181 -8.90 -12.39 8.76
C GLN A 181 -9.09 -13.91 8.68
N LEU A 182 -9.01 -14.48 7.48
CA LEU A 182 -9.09 -15.92 7.29
C LEU A 182 -7.89 -16.64 7.93
N LEU A 183 -6.67 -16.16 7.71
CA LEU A 183 -5.45 -16.68 8.32
C LEU A 183 -5.48 -16.61 9.86
N GLU A 184 -5.87 -15.47 10.40
CA GLU A 184 -5.98 -15.27 11.84
C GLU A 184 -7.07 -16.17 12.48
N ARG A 185 -8.23 -16.32 11.83
CA ARG A 185 -9.29 -17.21 12.28
C ARG A 185 -8.78 -18.65 12.40
N GLU A 186 -8.13 -19.17 11.37
CA GLU A 186 -7.62 -20.53 11.35
C GLU A 186 -6.47 -20.72 12.36
N ARG A 187 -5.60 -19.75 12.51
CA ARG A 187 -4.56 -19.75 13.55
C ARG A 187 -5.19 -19.89 14.94
N LEU A 188 -6.20 -19.11 15.26
CA LEU A 188 -6.89 -19.17 16.54
C LEU A 188 -7.61 -20.50 16.75
N ALA A 189 -8.21 -21.08 15.69
CA ALA A 189 -8.88 -22.38 15.76
C ALA A 189 -7.92 -23.54 16.01
N MET A 190 -6.68 -23.45 15.52
CA MET A 190 -5.63 -24.46 15.73
C MET A 190 -5.00 -24.40 17.13
N GLY A 191 -5.10 -23.27 17.83
CA GLY A 191 -4.48 -23.05 19.13
C GLY A 191 -2.96 -23.20 19.09
N ASP A 192 -2.37 -23.98 19.99
CA ASP A 192 -0.92 -24.21 20.06
C ASP A 192 -0.36 -25.16 18.98
N LYS A 193 -1.19 -25.64 18.06
CA LYS A 193 -0.72 -26.46 16.95
C LYS A 193 -0.19 -25.55 15.85
N PRO A 194 1.07 -25.76 15.39
CA PRO A 194 1.56 -24.97 14.26
C PRO A 194 0.72 -25.26 13.02
N MET A 195 0.46 -24.24 12.22
CA MET A 195 -0.07 -24.41 10.87
C MET A 195 0.99 -25.16 10.06
N VAL A 196 0.78 -26.45 9.82
CA VAL A 196 1.79 -27.30 9.18
C VAL A 196 1.97 -26.87 7.74
N LYS A 197 3.20 -26.51 7.36
CA LYS A 197 3.56 -26.16 5.98
C LYS A 197 3.17 -27.33 5.05
N GLY A 198 2.25 -27.08 4.10
CA GLY A 198 1.86 -28.05 3.08
C GLY A 198 0.63 -28.91 3.38
N GLU A 199 0.02 -28.84 4.56
CA GLU A 199 -1.30 -29.41 4.76
C GLU A 199 -2.37 -28.52 4.09
N GLN A 200 -3.26 -29.12 3.29
CA GLN A 200 -4.45 -28.43 2.79
C GLN A 200 -5.38 -28.20 3.98
N ILE A 201 -5.49 -26.95 4.39
CA ILE A 201 -6.48 -26.55 5.39
C ILE A 201 -7.80 -26.41 4.63
N GLU A 202 -8.78 -27.26 4.95
CA GLU A 202 -10.09 -27.28 4.30
C GLU A 202 -10.76 -25.89 4.23
N ALA A 203 -10.52 -25.05 5.26
CA ALA A 203 -10.99 -23.67 5.31
C ALA A 203 -10.43 -22.76 4.22
N PHE A 204 -9.33 -23.14 3.57
CA PHE A 204 -8.68 -22.36 2.52
C PHE A 204 -9.08 -22.80 1.10
N GLU A 205 -9.73 -23.97 0.98
CA GLU A 205 -10.14 -24.49 -0.31
C GLU A 205 -11.13 -23.54 -1.01
N GLY A 206 -10.80 -23.16 -2.25
CA GLY A 206 -11.57 -22.20 -3.04
C GLY A 206 -11.44 -20.73 -2.59
N ARG A 207 -10.46 -20.44 -1.70
CA ARG A 207 -10.19 -19.08 -1.16
C ARG A 207 -8.73 -18.65 -1.38
N GLU A 208 -8.06 -19.33 -2.31
CA GLU A 208 -6.64 -19.12 -2.61
C GLU A 208 -6.37 -17.67 -3.03
N TYR A 209 -7.32 -17.05 -3.73
CA TYR A 209 -7.21 -15.67 -4.17
C TYR A 209 -7.10 -14.68 -2.99
N LEU A 210 -7.88 -14.86 -1.92
CA LEU A 210 -7.80 -14.01 -0.74
C LEU A 210 -6.42 -14.14 -0.06
N LEU A 211 -5.94 -15.39 0.04
CA LEU A 211 -4.64 -15.67 0.64
C LEU A 211 -3.51 -15.09 -0.22
N GLU A 212 -3.60 -15.22 -1.54
CA GLU A 212 -2.63 -14.65 -2.46
C GLU A 212 -2.54 -13.13 -2.32
N ARG A 213 -3.68 -12.45 -2.26
CA ARG A 213 -3.74 -11.00 -2.10
C ARG A 213 -3.06 -10.52 -0.80
N GLN A 214 -3.19 -11.29 0.29
CA GLN A 214 -2.56 -10.95 1.58
C GLN A 214 -1.08 -11.34 1.63
N LEU A 215 -0.74 -12.54 1.15
CA LEU A 215 0.60 -13.12 1.32
C LEU A 215 1.57 -12.72 0.22
N LYS A 216 1.07 -12.43 -0.98
CA LYS A 216 1.84 -12.14 -2.18
C LYS A 216 1.17 -11.03 -3.01
N PRO A 217 1.08 -9.81 -2.48
CA PRO A 217 0.53 -8.69 -3.25
C PRO A 217 1.36 -8.40 -4.49
N GLU A 218 0.76 -7.74 -5.47
CA GLU A 218 1.44 -7.30 -6.70
C GLU A 218 1.41 -5.77 -6.80
N ALA A 219 2.55 -5.18 -7.15
CA ALA A 219 2.61 -3.75 -7.47
C ALA A 219 2.09 -3.50 -8.89
N ARG A 220 1.23 -2.50 -9.06
CA ARG A 220 0.37 -2.33 -10.24
C ARG A 220 1.06 -1.63 -11.44
N ARG A 221 2.18 -2.23 -11.89
CA ARG A 221 2.85 -1.81 -13.14
C ARG A 221 1.92 -1.87 -14.36
N ASP A 222 1.10 -2.89 -14.43
CA ASP A 222 0.13 -3.14 -15.50
C ASP A 222 -0.85 -1.98 -15.69
N ILE A 223 -1.31 -1.38 -14.60
CA ILE A 223 -2.21 -0.22 -14.61
C ILE A 223 -1.52 1.01 -15.19
N LEU A 224 -0.28 1.28 -14.76
CA LEU A 224 0.49 2.40 -15.33
C LEU A 224 0.73 2.22 -16.83
N GLU A 225 1.02 1.01 -17.28
CA GLU A 225 1.18 0.72 -18.71
C GLU A 225 -0.12 0.98 -19.50
N GLN A 226 -1.29 0.63 -18.93
CA GLN A 226 -2.58 0.91 -19.55
C GLN A 226 -2.83 2.44 -19.62
N LEU A 227 -2.62 3.17 -18.51
CA LEU A 227 -2.78 4.63 -18.46
C LEU A 227 -1.87 5.33 -19.47
N HIS A 228 -0.60 4.93 -19.56
CA HIS A 228 0.35 5.48 -20.54
C HIS A 228 -0.09 5.22 -21.98
N LYS A 229 -0.54 3.99 -22.29
CA LYS A 229 -1.05 3.64 -23.64
C LYS A 229 -2.30 4.45 -24.01
N ALA A 230 -3.17 4.73 -23.03
CA ALA A 230 -4.37 5.54 -23.22
C ALA A 230 -4.07 7.05 -23.27
N GLY A 231 -2.82 7.48 -22.98
CA GLY A 231 -2.44 8.88 -22.89
C GLY A 231 -3.13 9.59 -21.71
N ILE A 232 -3.33 8.89 -20.61
CA ILE A 232 -3.89 9.41 -19.37
C ILE A 232 -2.73 9.64 -18.39
N LYS A 233 -2.65 10.84 -17.84
CA LYS A 233 -1.77 11.13 -16.71
C LYS A 233 -2.63 11.47 -15.49
N PRO A 234 -2.53 10.72 -14.39
CA PRO A 234 -3.20 11.06 -13.14
C PRO A 234 -2.86 12.48 -12.66
N THR A 235 -3.81 13.15 -12.05
CA THR A 235 -3.62 14.47 -11.42
C THR A 235 -3.05 14.34 -10.01
N ALA A 236 -3.45 13.29 -9.27
CA ALA A 236 -2.85 12.85 -8.02
C ALA A 236 -2.89 11.33 -7.96
N MET A 237 -1.97 10.71 -7.23
CA MET A 237 -1.92 9.25 -7.08
C MET A 237 -1.16 8.85 -5.82
N MET A 238 -1.53 7.72 -5.26
CA MET A 238 -0.81 6.97 -4.24
C MET A 238 -1.28 5.51 -4.28
N ASP A 239 -0.57 4.61 -3.62
CA ASP A 239 -1.05 3.24 -3.43
C ASP A 239 -1.92 3.11 -2.16
N ILE A 240 -2.61 1.99 -2.02
CA ILE A 240 -3.51 1.70 -0.89
C ILE A 240 -2.83 0.70 0.04
N SER A 241 -2.17 1.21 1.08
CA SER A 241 -1.49 0.43 2.12
C SER A 241 -2.29 0.33 3.42
N ASP A 242 -2.92 1.42 3.88
CA ASP A 242 -3.67 1.48 5.14
C ASP A 242 -5.19 1.35 4.96
N GLY A 243 -5.68 1.53 3.73
CA GLY A 243 -7.08 1.45 3.33
C GLY A 243 -7.57 2.71 2.63
N LEU A 244 -8.48 2.53 1.69
CA LEU A 244 -8.97 3.59 0.81
C LEU A 244 -9.36 4.90 1.54
N SER A 245 -9.96 4.78 2.74
CA SER A 245 -10.38 5.97 3.50
C SER A 245 -9.19 6.83 3.94
N SER A 246 -8.09 6.20 4.35
CA SER A 246 -6.86 6.90 4.73
C SER A 246 -6.25 7.62 3.53
N GLU A 247 -6.04 6.91 2.45
CA GLU A 247 -5.34 7.40 1.27
C GLU A 247 -6.10 8.51 0.56
N ILE A 248 -7.42 8.38 0.39
CA ILE A 248 -8.21 9.46 -0.23
C ILE A 248 -8.21 10.73 0.63
N MET A 249 -8.20 10.59 1.95
CA MET A 249 -8.09 11.73 2.86
C MET A 249 -6.73 12.42 2.73
N HIS A 250 -5.63 11.65 2.50
CA HIS A 250 -4.31 12.23 2.21
C HIS A 250 -4.29 13.01 0.91
N ILE A 251 -4.86 12.47 -0.18
CA ILE A 251 -5.01 13.18 -1.45
C ILE A 251 -5.83 14.46 -1.25
N CYS A 252 -6.97 14.39 -0.58
CA CYS A 252 -7.83 15.56 -0.33
C CYS A 252 -7.12 16.63 0.50
N GLN A 253 -6.43 16.23 1.56
CA GLN A 253 -5.69 17.15 2.42
C GLN A 253 -4.57 17.85 1.67
N GLN A 254 -3.76 17.11 0.89
CA GLN A 254 -2.63 17.67 0.16
C GLN A 254 -3.05 18.49 -1.05
N SER A 255 -4.23 18.19 -1.63
CA SER A 255 -4.81 18.93 -2.76
C SER A 255 -5.75 20.06 -2.34
N ASN A 256 -6.04 20.19 -1.03
CA ASN A 256 -7.02 21.15 -0.48
C ASN A 256 -8.39 21.04 -1.18
N CYS A 257 -8.96 19.84 -1.18
CA CYS A 257 -10.25 19.50 -1.77
C CYS A 257 -11.06 18.57 -0.88
N GLY A 258 -12.31 18.32 -1.26
CA GLY A 258 -13.15 17.26 -0.72
C GLY A 258 -13.31 16.12 -1.72
N CYS A 259 -14.05 15.08 -1.36
CA CYS A 259 -14.39 13.99 -2.25
C CYS A 259 -15.76 13.37 -1.93
N ALA A 260 -16.37 12.76 -2.94
CA ALA A 260 -17.51 11.88 -2.81
C ALA A 260 -17.18 10.50 -3.38
N ILE A 261 -17.16 9.49 -2.53
CA ILE A 261 -16.99 8.08 -2.88
C ILE A 261 -18.37 7.43 -2.90
N TYR A 262 -18.66 6.61 -3.91
CA TYR A 262 -19.92 5.90 -4.03
C TYR A 262 -19.80 4.45 -3.59
N GLU A 263 -20.54 4.05 -2.56
CA GLU A 263 -20.53 2.69 -2.00
C GLU A 263 -20.80 1.62 -3.07
N ASP A 264 -21.74 1.88 -3.99
CA ASP A 264 -22.12 0.94 -5.04
C ASP A 264 -21.09 0.80 -6.17
N LYS A 265 -20.06 1.64 -6.18
CA LYS A 265 -18.95 1.65 -7.15
C LYS A 265 -17.66 1.04 -6.61
N LEU A 266 -17.61 0.72 -5.32
CA LEU A 266 -16.42 0.08 -4.75
C LEU A 266 -16.23 -1.31 -5.37
N PRO A 267 -15.05 -1.59 -5.95
CA PRO A 267 -14.76 -2.90 -6.50
C PRO A 267 -14.46 -3.89 -5.39
N ILE A 268 -15.42 -4.74 -5.08
CA ILE A 268 -15.34 -5.76 -4.03
C ILE A 268 -15.41 -7.13 -4.69
N ASP A 269 -14.43 -7.98 -4.40
CA ASP A 269 -14.41 -9.36 -4.88
C ASP A 269 -15.52 -10.20 -4.23
N TYR A 270 -16.12 -11.10 -5.01
CA TYR A 270 -17.21 -11.96 -4.54
C TYR A 270 -16.76 -12.88 -3.40
N GLN A 271 -15.57 -13.48 -3.47
CA GLN A 271 -15.07 -14.37 -2.42
C GLN A 271 -14.82 -13.58 -1.13
N ALA A 272 -14.30 -12.34 -1.22
CA ALA A 272 -14.12 -11.48 -0.07
C ALA A 272 -15.46 -11.13 0.59
N ALA A 273 -16.50 -10.85 -0.21
CA ALA A 273 -17.84 -10.57 0.31
C ALA A 273 -18.45 -11.80 1.04
N VAL A 274 -18.28 -13.00 0.48
CA VAL A 274 -18.77 -14.26 1.10
C VAL A 274 -18.06 -14.51 2.43
N VAL A 275 -16.73 -14.37 2.48
CA VAL A 275 -15.96 -14.60 3.72
C VAL A 275 -16.28 -13.54 4.78
N ALA A 276 -16.51 -12.29 4.37
CA ALA A 276 -16.94 -11.23 5.29
C ALA A 276 -18.30 -11.56 5.91
N GLU A 277 -19.28 -12.05 5.12
CA GLU A 277 -20.59 -12.49 5.62
C GLU A 277 -20.46 -13.64 6.61
N GLU A 278 -19.64 -14.66 6.30
CA GLU A 278 -19.36 -15.78 7.21
C GLU A 278 -18.76 -15.33 8.55
N MET A 279 -17.95 -14.28 8.53
CA MET A 279 -17.32 -13.70 9.72
C MET A 279 -18.16 -12.61 10.39
N ASN A 280 -19.37 -12.33 9.88
CA ASN A 280 -20.24 -11.24 10.35
C ASN A 280 -19.52 -9.86 10.31
N LEU A 281 -18.69 -9.64 9.27
CA LEU A 281 -18.02 -8.38 9.01
C LEU A 281 -18.73 -7.60 7.91
N ASN A 282 -18.68 -6.28 7.98
CA ASN A 282 -19.17 -5.43 6.89
C ASN A 282 -18.09 -5.28 5.82
N ILE A 283 -18.31 -5.87 4.64
CA ILE A 283 -17.30 -5.86 3.57
C ILE A 283 -17.00 -4.45 3.05
N VAL A 284 -17.94 -3.52 3.07
CA VAL A 284 -17.70 -2.12 2.69
C VAL A 284 -16.72 -1.47 3.67
N THR A 285 -16.88 -1.72 4.97
CA THR A 285 -15.93 -1.26 5.98
C THR A 285 -14.54 -1.88 5.77
N CYS A 286 -14.48 -3.18 5.41
CA CYS A 286 -13.22 -3.85 5.08
C CYS A 286 -12.55 -3.23 3.84
N ALA A 287 -13.31 -2.93 2.79
CA ALA A 287 -12.80 -2.29 1.58
C ALA A 287 -12.30 -0.85 1.82
N LEU A 288 -12.96 -0.13 2.74
CA LEU A 288 -12.57 1.24 3.09
C LEU A 288 -11.36 1.33 4.02
N ASN A 289 -11.16 0.33 4.90
CA ASN A 289 -10.21 0.43 6.01
C ASN A 289 -9.30 -0.81 6.18
N GLY A 290 -9.38 -1.80 5.29
CA GLY A 290 -8.67 -3.07 5.44
C GLY A 290 -7.16 -2.96 5.27
N GLY A 291 -6.71 -2.14 4.33
CA GLY A 291 -5.29 -1.98 4.01
C GLY A 291 -4.64 -3.17 3.31
N GLU A 292 -3.35 -3.02 3.02
CA GLU A 292 -2.48 -4.01 2.38
C GLU A 292 -2.95 -4.48 0.98
N ASP A 293 -3.84 -3.72 0.32
CA ASP A 293 -4.30 -4.04 -1.04
C ASP A 293 -3.25 -3.73 -2.10
N TYR A 294 -2.38 -2.72 -1.87
CA TYR A 294 -1.34 -2.25 -2.80
C TYR A 294 -1.87 -1.97 -4.21
N GLU A 295 -3.14 -1.59 -4.28
CA GLU A 295 -3.77 -1.08 -5.47
C GLU A 295 -3.48 0.42 -5.63
N LEU A 296 -3.59 0.95 -6.85
CA LEU A 296 -3.42 2.38 -7.08
C LEU A 296 -4.74 3.13 -6.88
N LEU A 297 -4.71 4.14 -6.02
CA LEU A 297 -5.72 5.17 -5.92
C LEU A 297 -5.23 6.40 -6.70
N PHE A 298 -6.01 6.86 -7.66
CA PHE A 298 -5.61 8.03 -8.44
C PHE A 298 -6.80 8.90 -8.84
N THR A 299 -6.50 10.16 -9.14
CA THR A 299 -7.47 11.09 -9.72
C THR A 299 -7.06 11.46 -11.14
N CYS A 300 -8.03 11.77 -11.99
CA CYS A 300 -7.78 12.23 -13.35
C CYS A 300 -8.90 13.16 -13.86
N ASP A 301 -8.56 14.00 -14.84
CA ASP A 301 -9.50 14.95 -15.45
C ASP A 301 -10.73 14.19 -16.00
N ILE A 302 -11.92 14.70 -15.74
CA ILE A 302 -13.19 14.14 -16.25
C ILE A 302 -13.19 13.98 -17.78
N LYS A 303 -12.38 14.72 -18.50
CA LYS A 303 -12.23 14.58 -19.96
C LYS A 303 -11.64 13.25 -20.40
N ASP A 304 -10.96 12.55 -19.49
CA ASP A 304 -10.40 11.23 -19.76
C ASP A 304 -11.40 10.09 -19.51
N TYR A 305 -12.65 10.40 -19.11
CA TYR A 305 -13.69 9.42 -18.84
C TYR A 305 -13.84 8.36 -19.93
N GLU A 306 -14.00 8.78 -21.20
CA GLU A 306 -14.17 7.86 -22.34
C GLU A 306 -12.93 6.99 -22.61
N LYS A 307 -11.75 7.42 -22.18
CA LYS A 307 -10.51 6.65 -22.29
C LYS A 307 -10.36 5.64 -21.15
N LEU A 308 -10.93 5.94 -19.96
CA LEU A 308 -10.89 5.06 -18.79
C LEU A 308 -11.81 3.86 -18.95
N ILE A 309 -13.02 4.03 -19.50
CA ILE A 309 -14.03 2.98 -19.61
C ILE A 309 -13.54 1.67 -20.24
N PRO A 310 -12.72 1.68 -21.32
CA PRO A 310 -12.24 0.44 -21.92
C PRO A 310 -11.04 -0.19 -21.22
N LEU A 311 -10.47 0.46 -20.19
CA LEU A 311 -9.32 -0.08 -19.47
C LEU A 311 -9.76 -1.18 -18.50
N GLU A 312 -8.94 -2.22 -18.41
CA GLU A 312 -9.22 -3.36 -17.56
C GLU A 312 -8.74 -3.08 -16.13
N ASP A 313 -9.50 -3.55 -15.17
CA ASP A 313 -9.16 -3.52 -13.75
C ASP A 313 -8.96 -2.11 -13.18
N ILE A 314 -9.66 -1.12 -13.77
CA ILE A 314 -9.74 0.26 -13.31
C ILE A 314 -11.22 0.61 -13.07
N TYR A 315 -11.53 1.11 -11.89
CA TYR A 315 -12.88 1.42 -11.47
C TYR A 315 -13.00 2.88 -11.05
N ILE A 316 -13.98 3.59 -11.63
CA ILE A 316 -14.32 4.95 -11.21
C ILE A 316 -15.25 4.83 -10.01
N ILE A 317 -14.77 5.24 -8.83
CA ILE A 317 -15.46 5.07 -7.56
C ILE A 317 -16.05 6.35 -6.99
N GLY A 318 -15.73 7.50 -7.58
CA GLY A 318 -16.16 8.78 -7.05
C GLY A 318 -15.65 9.98 -7.85
N HIS A 319 -15.70 11.14 -7.24
CA HIS A 319 -15.16 12.37 -7.80
C HIS A 319 -14.69 13.33 -6.71
N ILE A 320 -13.80 14.24 -7.10
CA ILE A 320 -13.29 15.31 -6.25
C ILE A 320 -14.30 16.45 -6.17
N THR A 321 -14.53 16.93 -4.93
CA THR A 321 -15.44 18.02 -4.61
C THR A 321 -14.69 19.21 -4.01
N LYS A 322 -15.43 20.23 -3.59
CA LYS A 322 -14.85 21.38 -2.89
C LYS A 322 -14.42 21.02 -1.46
N PRO A 323 -13.46 21.74 -0.87
CA PRO A 323 -13.01 21.50 0.50
C PRO A 323 -14.15 21.56 1.53
N GLU A 324 -15.11 22.46 1.34
CA GLU A 324 -16.26 22.65 2.24
C GLU A 324 -17.24 21.47 2.26
N ASP A 325 -17.25 20.62 1.21
CA ASP A 325 -18.10 19.43 1.15
C ASP A 325 -17.54 18.29 2.02
N GLY A 326 -16.24 18.36 2.40
CA GLY A 326 -15.56 17.34 3.18
C GLY A 326 -15.27 16.05 2.37
N THR A 327 -14.98 14.97 3.09
CA THR A 327 -14.72 13.65 2.51
C THR A 327 -15.89 12.73 2.84
N ILE A 328 -16.73 12.38 1.87
CA ILE A 328 -17.98 11.67 2.11
C ILE A 328 -18.07 10.34 1.36
N LEU A 329 -18.74 9.38 2.00
CA LEU A 329 -19.26 8.17 1.37
C LEU A 329 -20.75 8.36 1.08
N VAL A 330 -21.13 8.23 -0.19
CA VAL A 330 -22.53 8.18 -0.61
C VAL A 330 -22.98 6.72 -0.57
N THR A 331 -23.89 6.41 0.34
CA THR A 331 -24.38 5.04 0.54
C THR A 331 -25.34 4.61 -0.56
N ARG A 332 -25.55 3.30 -0.73
CA ARG A 332 -26.54 2.73 -1.69
C ARG A 332 -27.96 3.27 -1.49
N GLY A 333 -28.30 3.68 -0.25
CA GLY A 333 -29.57 4.30 0.07
C GLY A 333 -29.64 5.80 -0.25
N GLY A 334 -28.59 6.41 -0.79
CA GLY A 334 -28.48 7.84 -1.08
C GLY A 334 -28.19 8.71 0.14
N GLY A 335 -27.88 8.12 1.29
CA GLY A 335 -27.41 8.85 2.48
C GLY A 335 -25.92 9.20 2.34
N GLU A 336 -25.49 10.27 3.00
CA GLU A 336 -24.11 10.71 3.06
C GLU A 336 -23.53 10.44 4.44
N MET A 337 -22.31 9.91 4.49
CA MET A 337 -21.56 9.64 5.70
C MET A 337 -20.16 10.23 5.57
N GLN A 338 -19.68 10.89 6.63
CA GLN A 338 -18.28 11.33 6.69
C GLN A 338 -17.36 10.11 6.69
N LEU A 339 -16.39 10.08 5.78
CA LEU A 339 -15.34 9.08 5.81
C LEU A 339 -14.48 9.25 7.06
N GLN A 340 -14.07 8.13 7.64
CA GLN A 340 -13.16 8.07 8.77
C GLN A 340 -12.07 7.06 8.48
N ALA A 341 -10.82 7.45 8.62
CA ALA A 341 -9.69 6.54 8.57
C ALA A 341 -9.69 5.70 9.85
N GLN A 342 -10.20 4.47 9.74
CA GLN A 342 -10.24 3.47 10.82
C GLN A 342 -9.29 2.29 10.54
N GLY A 343 -8.49 2.39 9.48
CA GLY A 343 -7.50 1.39 9.08
C GLY A 343 -6.39 1.21 10.10
N TRP A 344 -5.35 0.52 9.69
CA TRP A 344 -4.19 0.27 10.53
C TRP A 344 -3.65 1.57 11.15
N GLN A 345 -3.37 1.55 12.43
CA GLN A 345 -2.73 2.64 13.16
C GLN A 345 -1.66 2.06 14.07
N ALA A 346 -0.40 2.28 13.71
CA ALA A 346 0.77 1.69 14.36
C ALA A 346 0.86 1.90 15.89
N PHE A 347 0.16 2.86 16.47
CA PHE A 347 0.28 3.24 17.88
C PHE A 347 -1.08 3.37 18.60
N LYS A 348 -2.14 2.78 18.10
CA LYS A 348 -3.38 2.64 18.87
C LYS A 348 -3.22 1.53 19.89
N ASN A 349 -3.41 1.84 21.16
CA ASN A 349 -3.62 0.83 22.19
C ASN A 349 -5.03 0.25 22.00
N ASP A 350 -5.15 -1.06 21.80
CA ASP A 350 -6.39 -1.81 21.92
C ASP A 350 -6.96 -1.74 23.34
#